data_c50f70318e6e41b86b206262bf73579e
#
_entry.id   c50f70318e6e41b86b206262bf73579e
#
_cell.length_a   1.000
_cell.length_b   1.000
_cell.length_c   1.000
_cell.angle_alpha   90.00
_cell.angle_beta   90.00
_cell.angle_gamma   90.00
#
_symmetry.space_group_name_H-M   'P 1'
#
loop_
_entity.id
_entity.type
_entity.pdbx_description
1 polymer ?
#
loop_
_entity_poly.entity_id
_entity_poly.type
_entity_poly.pdbx_seq_one_letter_code
_entity_poly.pdbx_strand_id
1 'polypeptide(L)'
;MKTLRRSDRTAQAGRLSLRLALTLVTLALLASAAWYFTRPKPVAVVVAEVDVGRVENTVANTRAGSVMACRRAKLAPPAGGRIERLNVTEGDRVRKGQVLLTLWNDDLTARERLSREQLQTAKSHVREVCELAKASARDAQRARDLRTKNFLSQEAVERANADAAAKQASCDSAGTQVAEGEARIDASRADIDRTVLRAPFAGVVAEVNGEIGEYLTPSPPGIPTLPAVDLIDDSCLYVSAPIDEVDAAQLKVGMSGRVSLDAYRGLHFDGRVRRIAPYVLAIEKQARTAEVEVEFDQPATVKHLLVGYSADIEIVVTAREHVVRLPTPALMPGNRVLLLSAGGLLEERKIEAGLANWEFTEVKAGLARGDRVVTSLERDGVKAGARAVAETRPSAKAQ
;
A
#
# COMPACT_ATOMS: atom_id res chain seq x y z
N MET A 1 -102.37 64.35 -51.17
CA MET A 1 -101.54 63.87 -52.24
C MET A 1 -100.31 63.15 -51.63
N LYS A 2 -100.05 61.94 -52.03
CA LYS A 2 -99.07 61.00 -51.53
C LYS A 2 -97.63 61.46 -51.86
N THR A 3 -96.70 61.38 -50.91
CA THR A 3 -95.30 61.26 -51.17
C THR A 3 -94.66 60.24 -50.26
N LEU A 4 -93.89 59.39 -50.82
CA LEU A 4 -93.24 58.15 -50.35
C LEU A 4 -92.17 58.38 -49.32
N ARG A 5 -92.23 57.55 -48.26
CA ARG A 5 -91.16 57.32 -47.31
C ARG A 5 -90.53 55.97 -47.63
N ARG A 6 -89.35 55.97 -48.27
CA ARG A 6 -88.53 54.77 -48.51
C ARG A 6 -87.04 55.13 -48.51
N SER A 7 -86.34 55.00 -47.45
CA SER A 7 -84.88 54.71 -47.40
C SER A 7 -84.30 54.83 -45.98
N ASP A 8 -84.50 53.88 -45.12
CA ASP A 8 -83.69 53.80 -43.82
C ASP A 8 -83.39 52.37 -43.35
N ARG A 9 -83.63 51.34 -44.17
CA ARG A 9 -83.33 49.95 -43.74
C ARG A 9 -81.95 49.37 -44.19
N THR A 10 -81.20 50.01 -45.11
CA THR A 10 -79.94 49.55 -45.66
C THR A 10 -78.70 49.99 -44.84
N ALA A 11 -78.81 51.11 -44.08
CA ALA A 11 -77.67 51.63 -43.28
C ALA A 11 -77.46 50.90 -41.93
N GLN A 12 -78.47 50.19 -41.38
CA GLN A 12 -78.34 49.44 -40.12
C GLN A 12 -77.78 48.04 -40.32
N ALA A 13 -77.96 47.35 -41.44
CA ALA A 13 -77.43 46.04 -41.72
C ALA A 13 -75.93 46.03 -41.92
N GLY A 14 -75.35 47.11 -42.54
CA GLY A 14 -73.93 47.29 -42.76
C GLY A 14 -73.12 47.55 -41.46
N ARG A 15 -73.72 48.19 -40.48
CA ARG A 15 -73.07 48.51 -39.21
C ARG A 15 -73.09 47.29 -38.26
N LEU A 16 -74.08 46.39 -38.38
CA LEU A 16 -74.16 45.12 -37.58
C LEU A 16 -73.14 44.11 -38.10
N SER A 17 -72.99 43.99 -39.41
CA SER A 17 -71.97 43.08 -40.02
C SER A 17 -70.51 43.52 -39.76
N LEU A 18 -70.25 44.84 -39.75
CA LEU A 18 -68.93 45.40 -39.43
C LEU A 18 -68.60 45.24 -37.97
N ARG A 19 -69.53 45.34 -37.03
CA ARG A 19 -69.32 45.08 -35.60
C ARG A 19 -69.10 43.62 -35.37
N LEU A 20 -69.78 42.69 -36.02
CA LEU A 20 -69.61 41.26 -35.93
C LEU A 20 -68.23 40.83 -36.51
N ALA A 21 -67.81 41.42 -37.60
CA ALA A 21 -66.48 41.22 -38.20
C ALA A 21 -65.36 41.67 -37.23
N LEU A 22 -65.53 42.89 -36.65
CA LEU A 22 -64.57 43.44 -35.68
C LEU A 22 -64.46 42.54 -34.38
N THR A 23 -65.61 42.04 -33.87
CA THR A 23 -65.61 41.16 -32.71
C THR A 23 -64.95 39.82 -33.03
N LEU A 24 -65.15 39.23 -34.21
CA LEU A 24 -64.46 38.01 -34.63
C LEU A 24 -62.94 38.21 -34.80
N VAL A 25 -62.50 39.33 -35.35
CA VAL A 25 -61.07 39.66 -35.47
C VAL A 25 -60.43 39.88 -34.09
N THR A 26 -61.14 40.59 -33.18
CA THR A 26 -60.60 40.74 -31.79
C THR A 26 -60.58 39.42 -31.05
N LEU A 27 -61.58 38.55 -31.22
CA LEU A 27 -61.56 37.23 -30.60
C LEU A 27 -60.45 36.32 -31.17
N ALA A 28 -60.20 36.41 -32.49
CA ALA A 28 -59.10 35.69 -33.14
C ALA A 28 -57.73 36.22 -32.67
N LEU A 29 -57.59 37.55 -32.55
CA LEU A 29 -56.37 38.14 -31.98
C LEU A 29 -56.14 37.76 -30.51
N LEU A 30 -57.19 37.78 -29.69
CA LEU A 30 -57.13 37.34 -28.29
C LEU A 30 -56.80 35.85 -28.17
N ALA A 31 -57.41 35.01 -29.02
CA ALA A 31 -57.10 33.57 -29.07
C ALA A 31 -55.66 33.33 -29.55
N SER A 32 -55.18 34.10 -30.55
CA SER A 32 -53.78 34.02 -31.01
C SER A 32 -52.79 34.51 -29.95
N ALA A 33 -53.13 35.62 -29.27
CA ALA A 33 -52.32 36.10 -28.13
C ALA A 33 -52.31 35.09 -26.96
N ALA A 34 -53.48 34.59 -26.58
CA ALA A 34 -53.57 33.55 -25.56
C ALA A 34 -52.75 32.32 -25.93
N TRP A 35 -52.82 31.85 -27.18
CA TRP A 35 -51.98 30.71 -27.67
C TRP A 35 -50.49 31.02 -27.67
N TYR A 36 -50.09 32.26 -27.99
CA TYR A 36 -48.69 32.71 -27.97
C TYR A 36 -48.14 32.77 -26.54
N PHE A 37 -48.92 33.31 -25.57
CA PHE A 37 -48.51 33.45 -24.17
C PHE A 37 -48.63 32.15 -23.38
N THR A 38 -49.48 31.18 -23.78
CA THR A 38 -49.63 29.88 -23.15
C THR A 38 -48.67 28.82 -23.70
N ARG A 39 -47.87 29.16 -24.75
CA ARG A 39 -46.84 28.23 -25.23
C ARG A 39 -45.83 27.92 -24.13
N PRO A 40 -45.61 26.65 -23.73
CA PRO A 40 -44.61 26.30 -22.74
C PRO A 40 -43.24 26.76 -23.24
N LYS A 41 -42.58 27.60 -22.45
CA LYS A 41 -41.20 28.02 -22.74
C LYS A 41 -40.30 26.79 -22.74
N PRO A 42 -39.36 26.69 -23.69
CA PRO A 42 -38.40 25.58 -23.69
C PRO A 42 -37.56 25.60 -22.41
N VAL A 43 -37.40 24.47 -21.79
CA VAL A 43 -36.57 24.31 -20.58
C VAL A 43 -35.11 24.21 -20.99
N ALA A 44 -34.23 25.00 -20.37
CA ALA A 44 -32.80 24.90 -20.59
C ALA A 44 -32.26 23.63 -19.88
N VAL A 45 -31.65 22.73 -20.64
CA VAL A 45 -31.12 21.46 -20.13
C VAL A 45 -29.64 21.31 -20.45
N VAL A 46 -28.90 20.74 -19.51
CA VAL A 46 -27.52 20.32 -19.77
C VAL A 46 -27.58 18.95 -20.44
N VAL A 47 -26.93 18.83 -21.56
CA VAL A 47 -26.86 17.56 -22.31
C VAL A 47 -25.44 17.05 -22.38
N ALA A 48 -25.29 15.72 -22.37
CA ALA A 48 -24.05 15.04 -22.67
C ALA A 48 -24.25 14.12 -23.86
N GLU A 49 -23.23 13.95 -24.66
CA GLU A 49 -23.25 13.00 -25.79
C GLU A 49 -22.84 11.63 -25.28
N VAL A 50 -23.57 10.61 -25.74
CA VAL A 50 -23.22 9.20 -25.54
C VAL A 50 -21.97 8.92 -26.37
N ASP A 51 -20.91 8.49 -25.71
CA ASP A 51 -19.64 8.17 -26.34
C ASP A 51 -19.30 6.67 -26.22
N VAL A 52 -18.17 6.30 -26.79
CA VAL A 52 -17.58 4.96 -26.63
C VAL A 52 -16.29 5.09 -25.85
N GLY A 53 -16.21 4.41 -24.73
CA GLY A 53 -15.05 4.51 -23.86
C GLY A 53 -14.95 3.35 -22.87
N ARG A 54 -14.11 3.53 -21.89
CA ARG A 54 -13.90 2.60 -20.79
C ARG A 54 -14.91 2.91 -19.67
N VAL A 55 -15.50 1.83 -19.13
CA VAL A 55 -16.28 1.87 -17.89
C VAL A 55 -15.68 0.84 -16.93
N GLU A 56 -15.42 1.24 -15.71
CA GLU A 56 -14.81 0.39 -14.70
C GLU A 56 -15.58 0.45 -13.38
N ASN A 57 -15.66 -0.66 -12.70
CA ASN A 57 -16.12 -0.74 -11.32
C ASN A 57 -14.88 -0.79 -10.43
N THR A 58 -14.79 0.14 -9.51
CA THR A 58 -13.64 0.31 -8.63
C THR A 58 -14.07 0.23 -7.17
N VAL A 59 -13.16 -0.26 -6.35
CA VAL A 59 -13.27 -0.25 -4.90
C VAL A 59 -12.20 0.68 -4.35
N ALA A 60 -12.63 1.62 -3.52
CA ALA A 60 -11.74 2.56 -2.84
C ALA A 60 -11.64 2.23 -1.34
N ASN A 61 -10.57 2.69 -0.71
CA ASN A 61 -10.40 2.57 0.74
C ASN A 61 -11.43 3.43 1.49
N THR A 62 -11.82 2.96 2.67
CA THR A 62 -12.81 3.63 3.53
C THR A 62 -12.20 4.74 4.39
N ARG A 63 -10.92 4.68 4.63
CA ARG A 63 -10.11 5.65 5.37
C ARG A 63 -8.74 5.72 4.75
N ALA A 64 -8.09 6.89 4.86
CA ALA A 64 -6.75 7.07 4.33
C ALA A 64 -5.80 5.93 4.77
N GLY A 65 -5.16 5.33 3.80
CA GLY A 65 -4.08 4.40 3.99
C GLY A 65 -2.76 5.14 4.21
N SER A 66 -1.68 4.39 4.27
CA SER A 66 -0.34 4.95 4.47
C SER A 66 0.69 4.28 3.58
N VAL A 67 1.66 5.06 3.11
CA VAL A 67 2.85 4.52 2.46
C VAL A 67 3.70 3.79 3.49
N MET A 68 4.05 2.55 3.21
CA MET A 68 4.83 1.67 4.07
C MET A 68 6.09 1.19 3.35
N ALA A 69 7.16 0.95 4.10
CA ALA A 69 8.34 0.28 3.58
C ALA A 69 8.17 -1.23 3.61
N CYS A 70 8.71 -1.94 2.60
CA CYS A 70 8.68 -3.41 2.59
C CYS A 70 9.40 -4.03 3.78
N ARG A 71 10.41 -3.34 4.30
CA ARG A 71 11.14 -3.74 5.51
C ARG A 71 11.33 -2.52 6.41
N ARG A 72 10.95 -2.67 7.65
CA ARG A 72 11.22 -1.73 8.75
C ARG A 72 11.65 -2.54 9.95
N ALA A 73 12.73 -2.14 10.58
CA ALA A 73 13.26 -2.83 11.75
C ALA A 73 13.48 -1.84 12.89
N LYS A 74 12.73 -2.04 13.95
CA LYS A 74 12.92 -1.35 15.22
C LYS A 74 13.98 -2.12 16.01
N LEU A 75 15.21 -1.64 15.99
CA LEU A 75 16.39 -2.31 16.48
C LEU A 75 16.65 -1.92 17.93
N ALA A 76 16.80 -2.92 18.79
CA ALA A 76 17.28 -2.77 20.15
C ALA A 76 18.48 -3.70 20.35
N PRO A 77 19.49 -3.30 21.16
CA PRO A 77 20.60 -4.20 21.45
C PRO A 77 20.12 -5.38 22.28
N PRO A 78 20.63 -6.60 22.03
CA PRO A 78 20.23 -7.78 22.80
C PRO A 78 20.78 -7.80 24.24
N ALA A 79 21.77 -6.94 24.55
CA ALA A 79 22.29 -6.71 25.88
C ALA A 79 22.03 -5.29 26.33
N GLY A 80 21.77 -5.06 27.62
CA GLY A 80 21.69 -3.72 28.19
C GLY A 80 23.07 -3.15 28.45
N GLY A 81 23.20 -1.83 28.31
CA GLY A 81 24.48 -1.14 28.57
C GLY A 81 24.42 0.35 28.25
N ARG A 82 25.47 1.05 28.66
CA ARG A 82 25.63 2.45 28.35
C ARG A 82 26.14 2.61 26.91
N ILE A 83 25.58 3.55 26.16
CA ILE A 83 26.06 3.90 24.81
C ILE A 83 27.46 4.51 24.93
N GLU A 84 28.44 3.84 24.33
CA GLU A 84 29.81 4.34 24.24
C GLU A 84 30.02 5.14 22.97
N ARG A 85 29.51 4.61 21.82
CA ARG A 85 29.62 5.26 20.52
C ARG A 85 28.32 5.13 19.75
N LEU A 86 27.92 6.23 19.13
CA LEU A 86 26.83 6.31 18.19
C LEU A 86 27.42 6.73 16.84
N ASN A 87 27.30 5.85 15.83
CA ASN A 87 27.96 6.02 14.52
C ASN A 87 27.00 6.50 13.43
N VAL A 88 25.76 6.78 13.78
CA VAL A 88 24.70 7.19 12.85
C VAL A 88 23.84 8.27 13.47
N THR A 89 23.26 9.10 12.60
CA THR A 89 22.25 10.11 12.94
C THR A 89 20.99 9.84 12.13
N GLU A 90 19.87 10.46 12.51
CA GLU A 90 18.62 10.39 11.75
C GLU A 90 18.82 10.91 10.32
N GLY A 91 18.26 10.20 9.34
CA GLY A 91 18.44 10.49 7.92
C GLY A 91 19.64 9.82 7.26
N ASP A 92 20.56 9.23 8.02
CA ASP A 92 21.74 8.59 7.46
C ASP A 92 21.39 7.33 6.67
N ARG A 93 22.07 7.14 5.53
CA ARG A 93 22.04 5.90 4.75
C ARG A 93 23.08 4.93 5.24
N VAL A 94 22.63 3.72 5.57
CA VAL A 94 23.49 2.65 6.09
C VAL A 94 23.47 1.42 5.19
N ARG A 95 24.57 0.66 5.24
CA ARG A 95 24.72 -0.62 4.52
C ARG A 95 24.43 -1.78 5.47
N LYS A 96 24.02 -2.92 4.92
CA LYS A 96 23.90 -4.15 5.68
C LYS A 96 25.21 -4.48 6.43
N GLY A 97 25.11 -4.78 7.73
CA GLY A 97 26.26 -5.09 8.61
C GLY A 97 26.99 -3.87 9.17
N GLN A 98 26.67 -2.65 8.74
CA GLN A 98 27.25 -1.43 9.28
C GLN A 98 26.93 -1.30 10.78
N VAL A 99 27.94 -0.91 11.58
CA VAL A 99 27.77 -0.66 13.02
C VAL A 99 27.01 0.65 13.20
N LEU A 100 25.88 0.57 13.90
CA LEU A 100 25.02 1.70 14.21
C LEU A 100 25.42 2.35 15.54
N LEU A 101 25.53 1.53 16.58
CA LEU A 101 26.02 1.94 17.88
C LEU A 101 26.81 0.82 18.56
N THR A 102 27.61 1.19 19.54
CA THR A 102 28.36 0.27 20.39
C THR A 102 28.09 0.65 21.85
N LEU A 103 27.71 -0.34 22.63
CA LEU A 103 27.61 -0.20 24.08
C LEU A 103 29.00 -0.38 24.71
N TRP A 104 29.20 0.23 25.88
CA TRP A 104 30.42 0.05 26.67
C TRP A 104 30.64 -1.42 26.99
N ASN A 105 31.82 -1.95 26.64
CA ASN A 105 32.13 -3.36 26.73
C ASN A 105 33.57 -3.66 27.13
N ASP A 106 34.25 -2.74 27.78
CA ASP A 106 35.67 -2.90 28.20
C ASP A 106 35.87 -4.11 29.09
N ASP A 107 34.91 -4.39 29.98
CA ASP A 107 34.96 -5.57 30.86
C ASP A 107 34.88 -6.90 30.07
N LEU A 108 34.02 -6.96 29.04
CA LEU A 108 33.88 -8.11 28.14
C LEU A 108 35.14 -8.29 27.28
N THR A 109 35.71 -7.21 26.79
CA THR A 109 36.95 -7.20 26.04
C THR A 109 38.14 -7.68 26.92
N ALA A 110 38.18 -7.25 28.19
CA ALA A 110 39.17 -7.71 29.14
C ALA A 110 39.02 -9.24 29.43
N ARG A 111 37.80 -9.74 29.55
CA ARG A 111 37.51 -11.17 29.72
C ARG A 111 37.95 -12.00 28.50
N GLU A 112 37.66 -11.50 27.30
CA GLU A 112 38.10 -12.17 26.06
C GLU A 112 39.64 -12.24 25.99
N ARG A 113 40.33 -11.17 26.37
CA ARG A 113 41.79 -11.15 26.44
C ARG A 113 42.30 -12.19 27.44
N LEU A 114 41.71 -12.26 28.64
CA LEU A 114 42.07 -13.26 29.65
C LEU A 114 41.89 -14.70 29.10
N SER A 115 40.77 -14.98 28.45
CA SER A 115 40.50 -16.31 27.85
C SER A 115 41.53 -16.64 26.76
N ARG A 116 42.02 -15.66 26.01
CA ARG A 116 43.04 -15.81 24.96
C ARG A 116 44.39 -16.20 25.58
N GLU A 117 44.79 -15.55 26.70
CA GLU A 117 46.02 -15.87 27.40
C GLU A 117 45.95 -17.26 28.06
N GLN A 118 44.80 -17.64 28.62
CA GLN A 118 44.59 -18.99 29.14
C GLN A 118 44.71 -20.08 28.05
N LEU A 119 44.15 -19.82 26.85
CA LEU A 119 44.34 -20.71 25.69
C LEU A 119 45.81 -20.83 25.30
N GLN A 120 46.58 -19.74 25.32
CA GLN A 120 48.00 -19.79 25.03
C GLN A 120 48.78 -20.65 26.06
N THR A 121 48.41 -20.55 27.32
CA THR A 121 48.97 -21.41 28.38
C THR A 121 48.63 -22.88 28.15
N ALA A 122 47.36 -23.21 27.82
CA ALA A 122 46.95 -24.56 27.49
C ALA A 122 47.72 -25.12 26.28
N LYS A 123 47.90 -24.33 25.20
CA LYS A 123 48.70 -24.70 24.02
C LYS A 123 50.16 -24.99 24.38
N SER A 124 50.75 -24.27 25.32
CA SER A 124 52.10 -24.54 25.79
C SER A 124 52.18 -25.83 26.61
N HIS A 125 51.20 -26.11 27.48
CA HIS A 125 51.10 -27.32 28.25
C HIS A 125 50.91 -28.56 27.37
N VAL A 126 50.08 -28.50 26.32
CA VAL A 126 49.96 -29.58 25.32
C VAL A 126 51.34 -29.94 24.72
N ARG A 127 52.11 -28.91 24.32
CA ARG A 127 53.45 -29.15 23.74
C ARG A 127 54.35 -29.91 24.72
N GLU A 128 54.35 -29.50 25.99
CA GLU A 128 55.14 -30.18 27.05
C GLU A 128 54.74 -31.64 27.21
N VAL A 129 53.45 -31.91 27.54
CA VAL A 129 53.01 -33.29 27.85
C VAL A 129 53.04 -34.21 26.65
N CYS A 130 52.81 -33.71 25.43
CA CYS A 130 52.90 -34.51 24.21
C CYS A 130 54.35 -34.85 23.83
N GLU A 131 55.34 -34.00 24.12
CA GLU A 131 56.74 -34.36 23.94
C GLU A 131 57.17 -35.46 24.97
N LEU A 132 56.68 -35.41 26.22
CA LEU A 132 56.88 -36.47 27.19
C LEU A 132 56.24 -37.81 26.75
N ALA A 133 55.01 -37.75 26.17
CA ALA A 133 54.33 -38.93 25.62
C ALA A 133 55.14 -39.56 24.47
N LYS A 134 55.65 -38.73 23.53
CA LYS A 134 56.49 -39.16 22.42
C LYS A 134 57.82 -39.86 22.96
N ALA A 135 58.43 -39.31 24.01
CA ALA A 135 59.61 -39.88 24.63
C ALA A 135 59.29 -41.25 25.23
N SER A 136 58.25 -41.38 26.05
CA SER A 136 57.82 -42.64 26.66
C SER A 136 57.41 -43.67 25.59
N ALA A 137 56.75 -43.29 24.51
CA ALA A 137 56.44 -44.21 23.41
C ALA A 137 57.70 -44.76 22.73
N ARG A 138 58.75 -43.94 22.55
CA ARG A 138 60.06 -44.43 22.07
C ARG A 138 60.72 -45.38 23.07
N ASP A 139 60.63 -45.15 24.36
CA ASP A 139 61.14 -46.01 25.37
C ASP A 139 60.40 -47.35 25.39
N ALA A 140 59.10 -47.39 25.33
CA ALA A 140 58.27 -48.57 25.18
C ALA A 140 58.64 -49.37 23.91
N GLN A 141 58.89 -48.71 22.80
CA GLN A 141 59.34 -49.36 21.57
C GLN A 141 60.71 -50.02 21.77
N ARG A 142 61.69 -49.31 22.35
CA ARG A 142 63.04 -49.91 22.68
C ARG A 142 62.94 -51.09 23.61
N ALA A 143 62.06 -51.02 24.60
CA ALA A 143 61.84 -52.18 25.54
C ALA A 143 61.31 -53.41 24.79
N ARG A 144 60.37 -53.24 23.86
CA ARG A 144 59.86 -54.30 22.97
C ARG A 144 60.97 -54.91 22.12
N ASP A 145 61.83 -54.09 21.48
CA ASP A 145 62.91 -54.53 20.63
C ASP A 145 64.02 -55.28 21.42
N LEU A 146 64.32 -54.87 22.65
CA LEU A 146 65.26 -55.55 23.55
C LEU A 146 64.67 -56.88 24.07
N ARG A 147 63.37 -57.00 24.28
CA ARG A 147 62.69 -58.22 24.67
C ARG A 147 62.75 -59.26 23.56
N THR A 148 62.56 -58.89 22.29
CA THR A 148 62.72 -59.87 21.20
C THR A 148 64.13 -60.45 21.10
N LYS A 149 65.13 -59.75 21.65
CA LYS A 149 66.53 -60.20 21.78
C LYS A 149 66.83 -60.87 23.13
N ASN A 150 65.82 -61.13 23.98
CA ASN A 150 65.90 -61.69 25.31
C ASN A 150 66.78 -60.91 26.34
N PHE A 151 66.89 -59.55 26.15
CA PHE A 151 67.64 -58.67 27.06
C PHE A 151 66.77 -58.08 28.18
N LEU A 152 65.44 -58.16 28.08
CA LEU A 152 64.50 -57.63 29.07
C LEU A 152 63.43 -58.64 29.48
N SER A 153 62.88 -58.53 30.73
CA SER A 153 61.75 -59.29 31.21
C SER A 153 60.45 -58.86 30.60
N GLN A 154 59.44 -59.72 30.57
CA GLN A 154 58.07 -59.41 30.11
C GLN A 154 57.44 -58.28 30.96
N GLU A 155 57.61 -58.31 32.25
CA GLU A 155 57.17 -57.32 33.22
C GLU A 155 57.72 -55.90 32.88
N ALA A 156 59.00 -55.80 32.53
CA ALA A 156 59.62 -54.53 32.16
C ALA A 156 58.99 -53.91 30.88
N VAL A 157 58.65 -54.77 29.89
CA VAL A 157 57.96 -54.33 28.66
C VAL A 157 56.52 -53.88 28.97
N GLU A 158 55.77 -54.60 29.78
CA GLU A 158 54.43 -54.26 30.20
C GLU A 158 54.41 -52.92 30.97
N ARG A 159 55.36 -52.69 31.85
CA ARG A 159 55.52 -51.43 32.59
C ARG A 159 55.80 -50.25 31.62
N ALA A 160 56.72 -50.44 30.69
CA ALA A 160 57.03 -49.41 29.71
C ALA A 160 55.81 -49.07 28.77
N ASN A 161 55.05 -50.10 28.39
CA ASN A 161 53.84 -49.91 27.61
C ASN A 161 52.74 -49.17 28.41
N ALA A 162 52.55 -49.52 29.68
CA ALA A 162 51.57 -48.84 30.54
C ALA A 162 51.94 -47.36 30.78
N ASP A 163 53.25 -47.06 30.98
CA ASP A 163 53.69 -45.64 31.09
C ASP A 163 53.48 -44.87 29.82
N ALA A 164 53.80 -45.47 28.66
CA ALA A 164 53.54 -44.80 27.36
C ALA A 164 52.04 -44.50 27.12
N ALA A 165 51.18 -45.51 27.49
CA ALA A 165 49.73 -45.33 27.39
C ALA A 165 49.21 -44.23 28.34
N ALA A 166 49.69 -44.15 29.55
CA ALA A 166 49.36 -43.10 30.51
C ALA A 166 49.79 -41.73 30.07
N LYS A 167 51.00 -41.59 29.50
CA LYS A 167 51.50 -40.32 28.96
C LYS A 167 50.73 -39.87 27.69
N GLN A 168 50.39 -40.87 26.87
CA GLN A 168 49.54 -40.56 25.71
C GLN A 168 48.12 -40.02 26.10
N ALA A 169 47.48 -40.66 27.07
CA ALA A 169 46.21 -40.20 27.60
C ALA A 169 46.29 -38.82 28.23
N SER A 170 47.45 -38.47 28.86
CA SER A 170 47.69 -37.14 29.39
C SER A 170 47.82 -36.11 28.25
N CYS A 171 48.51 -36.43 27.13
CA CYS A 171 48.60 -35.59 25.95
C CYS A 171 47.21 -35.35 25.31
N ASP A 172 46.41 -36.41 25.19
CA ASP A 172 45.05 -36.32 24.63
C ASP A 172 44.14 -35.44 25.53
N SER A 173 44.25 -35.62 26.85
CA SER A 173 43.52 -34.77 27.81
C SER A 173 43.92 -33.29 27.73
N ALA A 174 45.22 -33.00 27.59
CA ALA A 174 45.70 -31.65 27.40
C ALA A 174 45.20 -31.05 26.05
N GLY A 175 45.08 -31.89 25.01
CA GLY A 175 44.46 -31.50 23.73
C GLY A 175 43.00 -31.05 23.90
N THR A 176 42.22 -31.74 24.72
CA THR A 176 40.82 -31.33 24.99
C THR A 176 40.73 -30.00 25.75
N GLN A 177 41.70 -29.68 26.62
CA GLN A 177 41.79 -28.38 27.30
C GLN A 177 42.00 -27.21 26.31
N VAL A 178 42.72 -27.41 25.19
CA VAL A 178 42.86 -26.42 24.13
C VAL A 178 41.54 -26.19 23.44
N ALA A 179 40.80 -27.26 23.11
CA ALA A 179 39.45 -27.11 22.50
C ALA A 179 38.46 -26.39 23.43
N GLU A 180 38.52 -26.68 24.76
CA GLU A 180 37.75 -25.94 25.77
C GLU A 180 38.12 -24.47 25.78
N GLY A 181 39.41 -24.13 25.73
CA GLY A 181 39.87 -22.73 25.67
C GLY A 181 39.43 -21.99 24.42
N GLU A 182 39.40 -22.66 23.27
CA GLU A 182 38.88 -22.08 22.01
C GLU A 182 37.37 -21.81 22.11
N ALA A 183 36.59 -22.76 22.63
CA ALA A 183 35.15 -22.56 22.84
C ALA A 183 34.86 -21.43 23.85
N ARG A 184 35.70 -21.23 24.85
CA ARG A 184 35.57 -20.11 25.81
C ARG A 184 35.84 -18.76 25.18
N ILE A 185 36.78 -18.66 24.25
CA ILE A 185 37.02 -17.43 23.45
C ILE A 185 35.79 -17.13 22.59
N ASP A 186 35.26 -18.12 21.90
CA ASP A 186 34.08 -17.93 21.03
C ASP A 186 32.85 -17.46 21.84
N ALA A 187 32.63 -17.99 23.04
CA ALA A 187 31.61 -17.51 23.96
C ALA A 187 31.84 -16.03 24.35
N SER A 188 33.08 -15.69 24.72
CA SER A 188 33.43 -14.29 25.07
C SER A 188 33.22 -13.31 23.90
N ARG A 189 33.53 -13.75 22.68
CA ARG A 189 33.26 -12.93 21.45
C ARG A 189 31.77 -12.74 21.20
N ALA A 190 30.98 -13.80 21.39
CA ALA A 190 29.51 -13.70 21.26
C ALA A 190 28.92 -12.71 22.29
N ASP A 191 29.47 -12.63 23.49
CA ASP A 191 29.06 -11.62 24.47
C ASP A 191 29.42 -10.18 24.05
N ILE A 192 30.61 -9.98 23.46
CA ILE A 192 31.00 -8.68 22.88
C ILE A 192 30.10 -8.32 21.70
N ASP A 193 29.80 -9.26 20.81
CA ASP A 193 28.95 -9.02 19.65
C ASP A 193 27.53 -8.58 20.04
N ARG A 194 27.02 -9.00 21.18
CA ARG A 194 25.73 -8.53 21.72
C ARG A 194 25.73 -7.05 22.11
N THR A 195 26.88 -6.43 22.30
CA THR A 195 27.03 -5.01 22.61
C THR A 195 27.13 -4.14 21.39
N VAL A 196 27.21 -4.71 20.18
CA VAL A 196 27.35 -4.00 18.92
C VAL A 196 26.09 -4.14 18.09
N LEU A 197 25.35 -3.04 17.95
CA LEU A 197 24.15 -3.03 17.12
C LEU A 197 24.53 -2.77 15.64
N ARG A 198 24.12 -3.70 14.78
CA ARG A 198 24.40 -3.63 13.34
C ARG A 198 23.11 -3.57 12.52
N ALA A 199 23.19 -2.91 11.35
CA ALA A 199 22.09 -2.85 10.39
C ALA A 199 21.82 -4.24 9.75
N PRO A 200 20.62 -4.81 9.87
CA PRO A 200 20.28 -6.10 9.27
C PRO A 200 20.14 -6.05 7.74
N PHE A 201 19.86 -4.87 7.19
CA PHE A 201 19.75 -4.57 5.76
C PHE A 201 20.22 -3.14 5.47
N ALA A 202 20.40 -2.81 4.21
CA ALA A 202 20.70 -1.44 3.78
C ALA A 202 19.41 -0.60 3.79
N GLY A 203 19.49 0.65 4.25
CA GLY A 203 18.31 1.53 4.36
C GLY A 203 18.67 2.90 4.92
N VAL A 204 17.64 3.61 5.37
CA VAL A 204 17.73 4.94 5.99
C VAL A 204 17.36 4.82 7.46
N VAL A 205 18.13 5.47 8.32
CA VAL A 205 17.84 5.60 9.74
C VAL A 205 16.69 6.60 9.90
N ALA A 206 15.54 6.13 10.38
CA ALA A 206 14.37 6.99 10.56
C ALA A 206 14.37 7.71 11.89
N GLU A 207 14.85 7.02 12.94
CA GLU A 207 14.84 7.54 14.32
C GLU A 207 15.98 6.91 15.11
N VAL A 208 16.59 7.70 15.97
CA VAL A 208 17.62 7.25 16.91
C VAL A 208 17.17 7.67 18.32
N ASN A 209 16.94 6.67 19.17
CA ASN A 209 16.55 6.89 20.56
C ASN A 209 17.74 6.58 21.48
N GLY A 210 18.30 7.60 22.08
CA GLY A 210 19.41 7.54 23.03
C GLY A 210 20.63 8.34 22.58
N GLU A 211 21.33 8.87 23.55
CA GLU A 211 22.54 9.67 23.39
C GLU A 211 23.77 8.96 23.99
N ILE A 212 24.96 9.42 23.58
CA ILE A 212 26.22 8.90 24.14
C ILE A 212 26.21 9.11 25.67
N GLY A 213 26.44 8.02 26.41
CA GLY A 213 26.42 8.02 27.87
C GLY A 213 25.10 7.53 28.47
N GLU A 214 24.02 7.49 27.72
CA GLU A 214 22.74 6.95 28.18
C GLU A 214 22.75 5.41 28.25
N TYR A 215 21.85 4.88 29.08
CA TYR A 215 21.73 3.43 29.29
C TYR A 215 20.56 2.88 28.48
N LEU A 216 20.85 2.00 27.54
CA LEU A 216 19.85 1.24 26.78
C LEU A 216 19.53 -0.07 27.51
N THR A 217 18.22 -0.37 27.56
CA THR A 217 17.73 -1.66 28.05
C THR A 217 17.33 -2.56 26.88
N PRO A 218 17.60 -3.86 26.93
CA PRO A 218 17.08 -4.79 25.92
C PRO A 218 15.55 -4.79 25.98
N SER A 219 14.90 -5.08 24.84
CA SER A 219 13.43 -5.23 24.78
C SER A 219 13.04 -6.59 25.35
N PRO A 220 12.55 -6.68 26.60
CA PRO A 220 12.09 -7.95 27.14
C PRO A 220 10.80 -8.38 26.45
N PRO A 221 10.53 -9.71 26.36
CA PRO A 221 9.30 -10.20 25.80
C PRO A 221 8.06 -9.62 26.48
N GLY A 222 7.14 -9.03 25.70
CA GLY A 222 5.86 -8.50 26.19
C GLY A 222 5.90 -7.07 26.77
N ILE A 223 7.07 -6.44 26.84
CA ILE A 223 7.18 -5.03 27.26
C ILE A 223 7.68 -4.21 26.07
N PRO A 224 6.85 -3.32 25.50
CA PRO A 224 7.28 -2.43 24.42
C PRO A 224 8.28 -1.41 24.99
N THR A 225 9.54 -1.52 24.59
CA THR A 225 10.60 -0.53 24.86
C THR A 225 10.83 0.28 23.60
N LEU A 226 11.29 1.54 23.76
CA LEU A 226 11.69 2.34 22.61
C LEU A 226 12.87 1.65 21.91
N PRO A 227 12.81 1.47 20.60
CA PRO A 227 13.93 0.91 19.84
C PRO A 227 15.10 1.89 19.89
N ALA A 228 16.33 1.40 19.95
CA ALA A 228 17.50 2.26 19.88
C ALA A 228 17.66 2.92 18.51
N VAL A 229 17.35 2.18 17.44
CA VAL A 229 17.39 2.68 16.06
C VAL A 229 16.21 2.11 15.29
N ASP A 230 15.48 2.96 14.59
CA ASP A 230 14.44 2.56 13.63
C ASP A 230 15.02 2.65 12.21
N LEU A 231 15.12 1.52 11.52
CA LEU A 231 15.72 1.40 10.19
C LEU A 231 14.65 1.07 9.15
N ILE A 232 14.59 1.84 8.07
CA ILE A 232 13.62 1.70 6.99
C ILE A 232 14.34 1.37 5.68
N ASP A 233 13.83 0.39 4.94
CA ASP A 233 14.26 0.11 3.58
C ASP A 233 13.43 0.95 2.60
N ASP A 234 14.02 2.03 2.10
CA ASP A 234 13.42 2.95 1.15
C ASP A 234 13.49 2.49 -0.32
N SER A 235 14.06 1.33 -0.57
CA SER A 235 14.16 0.76 -1.92
C SER A 235 12.87 0.13 -2.42
N CYS A 236 11.96 -0.21 -1.52
CA CYS A 236 10.69 -0.86 -1.78
C CYS A 236 9.59 -0.23 -0.91
N LEU A 237 8.61 0.39 -1.56
CA LEU A 237 7.47 1.02 -0.91
C LEU A 237 6.18 0.39 -1.42
N TYR A 238 5.17 0.36 -0.57
CA TYR A 238 3.80 -0.04 -0.90
C TYR A 238 2.82 0.80 -0.09
N VAL A 239 1.56 0.79 -0.48
CA VAL A 239 0.48 1.43 0.28
C VAL A 239 -0.32 0.36 1.00
N SER A 240 -0.56 0.56 2.29
CA SER A 240 -1.50 -0.25 3.08
C SER A 240 -2.71 0.61 3.42
N ALA A 241 -3.90 0.12 3.06
CA ALA A 241 -5.14 0.83 3.31
C ALA A 241 -6.28 -0.12 3.73
N PRO A 242 -7.18 0.33 4.63
CA PRO A 242 -8.33 -0.44 5.06
C PRO A 242 -9.46 -0.34 4.04
N ILE A 243 -9.96 -1.47 3.58
CA ILE A 243 -11.13 -1.60 2.69
C ILE A 243 -12.27 -2.29 3.45
N ASP A 244 -13.50 -1.87 3.21
CA ASP A 244 -14.68 -2.45 3.83
C ASP A 244 -14.78 -3.97 3.56
N GLU A 245 -15.27 -4.73 4.53
CA GLU A 245 -15.40 -6.20 4.45
C GLU A 245 -16.20 -6.65 3.22
N VAL A 246 -17.27 -5.91 2.87
CA VAL A 246 -18.13 -6.26 1.73
C VAL A 246 -17.39 -6.07 0.41
N ASP A 247 -16.63 -5.02 0.30
CA ASP A 247 -15.85 -4.70 -0.91
C ASP A 247 -14.61 -5.57 -1.03
N ALA A 248 -13.94 -5.84 0.09
CA ALA A 248 -12.75 -6.69 0.14
C ALA A 248 -13.00 -8.12 -0.38
N ALA A 249 -14.22 -8.63 -0.23
CA ALA A 249 -14.62 -9.95 -0.74
C ALA A 249 -14.51 -10.08 -2.27
N GLN A 250 -14.57 -8.97 -3.01
CA GLN A 250 -14.47 -8.94 -4.48
C GLN A 250 -13.01 -8.85 -4.96
N LEU A 251 -12.08 -8.52 -4.08
CA LEU A 251 -10.68 -8.26 -4.44
C LEU A 251 -9.88 -9.55 -4.58
N LYS A 252 -8.89 -9.50 -5.46
CA LYS A 252 -7.92 -10.59 -5.66
C LYS A 252 -6.52 -10.00 -5.80
N VAL A 253 -5.54 -10.75 -5.33
CA VAL A 253 -4.12 -10.42 -5.54
C VAL A 253 -3.84 -10.34 -7.06
N GLY A 254 -3.09 -9.33 -7.46
CA GLY A 254 -2.76 -9.06 -8.86
C GLY A 254 -3.71 -8.10 -9.57
N MET A 255 -4.84 -7.69 -8.96
CA MET A 255 -5.71 -6.66 -9.53
C MET A 255 -4.97 -5.32 -9.64
N SER A 256 -5.19 -4.62 -10.75
CA SER A 256 -4.65 -3.27 -10.96
C SER A 256 -5.36 -2.25 -10.08
N GLY A 257 -4.63 -1.26 -9.62
CA GLY A 257 -5.15 -0.16 -8.84
C GLY A 257 -4.40 1.14 -9.13
N ARG A 258 -4.99 2.23 -8.69
CA ARG A 258 -4.41 3.56 -8.72
C ARG A 258 -4.19 4.02 -7.28
N VAL A 259 -3.04 4.61 -7.04
CA VAL A 259 -2.69 5.21 -5.76
C VAL A 259 -2.65 6.73 -5.96
N SER A 260 -3.35 7.46 -5.13
CA SER A 260 -3.24 8.91 -5.00
C SER A 260 -2.68 9.28 -3.63
N LEU A 261 -1.88 10.34 -3.58
CA LEU A 261 -1.20 10.77 -2.38
C LEU A 261 -1.60 12.21 -2.06
N ASP A 262 -1.94 12.49 -0.81
CA ASP A 262 -2.29 13.85 -0.36
C ASP A 262 -1.15 14.85 -0.59
N ALA A 263 0.09 14.37 -0.46
CA ALA A 263 1.28 15.18 -0.69
C ALA A 263 1.53 15.54 -2.17
N TYR A 264 0.96 14.79 -3.11
CA TYR A 264 1.15 14.94 -4.56
C TYR A 264 -0.19 15.04 -5.29
N ARG A 265 -0.91 16.10 -5.04
CA ARG A 265 -2.25 16.33 -5.59
C ARG A 265 -2.27 16.29 -7.12
N GLY A 266 -3.21 15.53 -7.67
CA GLY A 266 -3.40 15.40 -9.11
C GLY A 266 -2.45 14.42 -9.80
N LEU A 267 -1.53 13.79 -9.07
CA LEU A 267 -0.72 12.67 -9.57
C LEU A 267 -1.33 11.35 -9.11
N HIS A 268 -1.41 10.42 -10.04
CA HIS A 268 -1.81 9.03 -9.77
C HIS A 268 -0.64 8.11 -10.10
N PHE A 269 -0.44 7.13 -9.25
CA PHE A 269 0.58 6.12 -9.41
C PHE A 269 -0.10 4.78 -9.65
N ASP A 270 0.27 4.11 -10.74
CA ASP A 270 -0.24 2.78 -11.03
C ASP A 270 0.38 1.77 -10.07
N GLY A 271 -0.44 0.80 -9.67
CA GLY A 271 -0.01 -0.24 -8.76
C GLY A 271 -0.87 -1.49 -8.87
N ARG A 272 -0.49 -2.52 -8.11
CA ARG A 272 -1.21 -3.80 -8.05
C ARG A 272 -1.39 -4.27 -6.62
N VAL A 273 -2.52 -4.92 -6.40
CA VAL A 273 -2.79 -5.60 -5.13
C VAL A 273 -1.75 -6.70 -4.92
N ARG A 274 -0.88 -6.52 -3.93
CA ARG A 274 0.15 -7.51 -3.56
C ARG A 274 -0.35 -8.47 -2.47
N ARG A 275 -1.15 -7.97 -1.54
CA ARG A 275 -1.67 -8.75 -0.41
C ARG A 275 -3.03 -8.23 0.06
N ILE A 276 -3.87 -9.16 0.49
CA ILE A 276 -5.11 -8.89 1.21
C ILE A 276 -4.98 -9.60 2.55
N ALA A 277 -5.24 -8.90 3.65
CA ALA A 277 -5.16 -9.50 4.98
C ALA A 277 -6.14 -10.69 5.09
N PRO A 278 -5.71 -11.83 5.67
CA PRO A 278 -6.56 -13.00 5.79
C PRO A 278 -7.57 -12.91 6.96
N TYR A 279 -7.70 -11.75 7.57
CA TYR A 279 -8.62 -11.48 8.68
C TYR A 279 -9.19 -10.07 8.58
N VAL A 280 -10.34 -9.89 9.20
CA VAL A 280 -11.05 -8.60 9.27
C VAL A 280 -10.79 -7.99 10.64
N LEU A 281 -10.37 -6.73 10.65
CA LEU A 281 -10.22 -5.95 11.87
C LEU A 281 -11.59 -5.37 12.26
N ALA A 282 -12.05 -5.73 13.45
CA ALA A 282 -13.24 -5.16 14.06
C ALA A 282 -12.80 -4.28 15.23
N ILE A 283 -12.69 -2.97 15.00
CA ILE A 283 -12.43 -2.00 16.06
C ILE A 283 -13.78 -1.52 16.57
N GLU A 284 -13.98 -1.48 17.88
CA GLU A 284 -15.23 -1.02 18.49
C GLU A 284 -15.68 0.33 17.91
N LYS A 285 -16.95 0.39 17.48
CA LYS A 285 -17.61 1.56 16.87
C LYS A 285 -17.04 2.00 15.50
N GLN A 286 -16.29 1.16 14.81
CA GLN A 286 -15.77 1.45 13.47
C GLN A 286 -16.24 0.38 12.46
N ALA A 287 -16.20 0.72 11.17
CA ALA A 287 -16.48 -0.24 10.10
C ALA A 287 -15.48 -1.41 10.16
N ARG A 288 -15.99 -2.60 9.87
CA ARG A 288 -15.18 -3.82 9.72
C ARG A 288 -14.39 -3.73 8.43
N THR A 289 -13.08 -3.80 8.50
CA THR A 289 -12.20 -3.62 7.36
C THR A 289 -11.18 -4.73 7.24
N ALA A 290 -10.82 -5.06 6.00
CA ALA A 290 -9.65 -5.85 5.68
C ALA A 290 -8.54 -4.92 5.19
N GLU A 291 -7.31 -5.17 5.63
CA GLU A 291 -6.14 -4.42 5.18
C GLU A 291 -5.69 -4.94 3.82
N VAL A 292 -5.57 -4.03 2.85
CA VAL A 292 -5.13 -4.34 1.49
C VAL A 292 -3.86 -3.58 1.19
N GLU A 293 -2.87 -4.30 0.67
CA GLU A 293 -1.58 -3.73 0.27
C GLU A 293 -1.49 -3.64 -1.24
N VAL A 294 -1.10 -2.48 -1.73
CA VAL A 294 -0.88 -2.18 -3.15
C VAL A 294 0.58 -1.81 -3.35
N GLU A 295 1.28 -2.55 -4.20
CA GLU A 295 2.64 -2.22 -4.63
C GLU A 295 2.61 -1.32 -5.85
N PHE A 296 3.62 -0.45 -5.99
CA PHE A 296 3.75 0.43 -7.14
C PHE A 296 4.36 -0.31 -8.33
N ASP A 297 3.76 -0.17 -9.52
CA ASP A 297 4.26 -0.81 -10.76
C ASP A 297 5.63 -0.26 -11.18
N GLN A 298 5.93 0.99 -10.83
CA GLN A 298 7.18 1.67 -11.16
C GLN A 298 7.92 2.14 -9.90
N PRO A 299 8.70 1.29 -9.24
CA PRO A 299 9.41 1.65 -8.02
C PRO A 299 10.37 2.84 -8.18
N ALA A 300 10.86 3.09 -9.38
CA ALA A 300 11.79 4.19 -9.65
C ALA A 300 11.15 5.57 -9.49
N THR A 301 9.85 5.70 -9.79
CA THR A 301 9.09 6.96 -9.73
C THR A 301 8.74 7.37 -8.30
N VAL A 302 8.77 6.42 -7.37
CA VAL A 302 8.32 6.62 -5.98
C VAL A 302 9.46 6.71 -4.96
N LYS A 303 10.72 6.72 -5.41
CA LYS A 303 11.90 6.79 -4.51
C LYS A 303 11.97 8.02 -3.61
N HIS A 304 11.25 9.07 -3.95
CA HIS A 304 11.19 10.31 -3.17
C HIS A 304 10.01 10.34 -2.18
N LEU A 305 9.18 9.32 -2.17
CA LEU A 305 8.06 9.25 -1.22
C LEU A 305 8.58 8.90 0.17
N LEU A 306 7.99 9.55 1.16
CA LEU A 306 8.29 9.25 2.56
C LEU A 306 7.33 8.20 3.09
N VAL A 307 7.87 7.27 3.86
CA VAL A 307 7.06 6.33 4.65
C VAL A 307 6.20 7.12 5.64
N GLY A 308 4.91 6.78 5.69
CA GLY A 308 3.93 7.49 6.51
C GLY A 308 3.08 8.52 5.76
N TYR A 309 3.35 8.81 4.47
CA TYR A 309 2.44 9.65 3.69
C TYR A 309 1.05 9.03 3.61
N SER A 310 0.02 9.88 3.74
CA SER A 310 -1.37 9.47 3.51
C SER A 310 -1.60 9.16 2.04
N ALA A 311 -2.29 8.06 1.80
CA ALA A 311 -2.56 7.56 0.46
C ALA A 311 -3.97 6.99 0.35
N ASP A 312 -4.61 7.24 -0.79
CA ASP A 312 -5.83 6.57 -1.17
C ASP A 312 -5.56 5.58 -2.30
N ILE A 313 -6.21 4.44 -2.24
CA ILE A 313 -6.13 3.40 -3.25
C ILE A 313 -7.49 3.19 -3.91
N GLU A 314 -7.49 3.02 -5.21
CA GLU A 314 -8.65 2.68 -6.00
C GLU A 314 -8.33 1.43 -6.82
N ILE A 315 -8.97 0.31 -6.50
CA ILE A 315 -8.70 -0.99 -7.11
C ILE A 315 -9.76 -1.30 -8.16
N VAL A 316 -9.33 -1.62 -9.37
CA VAL A 316 -10.22 -1.95 -10.49
C VAL A 316 -10.66 -3.42 -10.38
N VAL A 317 -11.93 -3.63 -10.01
CA VAL A 317 -12.53 -4.96 -9.88
C VAL A 317 -12.92 -5.52 -11.25
N THR A 318 -13.54 -4.68 -12.07
CA THR A 318 -13.97 -5.04 -13.43
C THR A 318 -13.85 -3.82 -14.32
N ALA A 319 -13.28 -4.00 -15.50
CA ALA A 319 -13.23 -2.97 -16.51
C ALA A 319 -13.77 -3.51 -17.85
N ARG A 320 -14.46 -2.66 -18.59
CA ARG A 320 -14.90 -2.93 -19.96
C ARG A 320 -14.42 -1.83 -20.87
N GLU A 321 -13.67 -2.20 -21.84
CA GLU A 321 -13.13 -1.28 -22.85
C GLU A 321 -14.07 -1.17 -24.04
N HIS A 322 -14.06 0.00 -24.68
CA HIS A 322 -14.78 0.26 -25.94
C HIS A 322 -16.29 -0.06 -25.89
N VAL A 323 -16.93 0.21 -24.77
CA VAL A 323 -18.39 0.09 -24.60
C VAL A 323 -19.08 1.44 -24.79
N VAL A 324 -20.34 1.39 -25.28
CA VAL A 324 -21.20 2.57 -25.31
C VAL A 324 -21.48 2.97 -23.87
N ARG A 325 -21.24 4.23 -23.52
CA ARG A 325 -21.41 4.72 -22.16
C ARG A 325 -22.12 6.08 -22.13
N LEU A 326 -22.77 6.33 -21.00
CA LEU A 326 -23.39 7.62 -20.70
C LEU A 326 -22.95 8.09 -19.32
N PRO A 327 -22.94 9.41 -19.06
CA PRO A 327 -22.74 9.90 -17.69
C PRO A 327 -23.83 9.39 -16.75
N THR A 328 -23.44 8.78 -15.64
CA THR A 328 -24.37 8.19 -14.67
C THR A 328 -25.44 9.17 -14.15
N PRO A 329 -25.20 10.48 -13.99
CA PRO A 329 -26.24 11.45 -13.64
C PRO A 329 -27.38 11.58 -14.67
N ALA A 330 -27.23 11.07 -15.90
CA ALA A 330 -28.30 11.05 -16.91
C ALA A 330 -29.26 9.86 -16.72
N LEU A 331 -28.92 8.91 -15.87
CA LEU A 331 -29.73 7.70 -15.65
C LEU A 331 -30.81 7.94 -14.60
N MET A 332 -32.06 7.72 -15.01
CA MET A 332 -33.23 7.77 -14.12
C MET A 332 -33.54 6.37 -13.53
N PRO A 333 -34.29 6.32 -12.41
CA PRO A 333 -34.77 5.08 -11.83
C PRO A 333 -35.50 4.19 -12.86
N GLY A 334 -35.22 2.88 -12.85
CA GLY A 334 -35.80 1.93 -13.81
C GLY A 334 -35.08 1.90 -15.16
N ASN A 335 -33.81 2.28 -15.22
CA ASN A 335 -32.95 2.28 -16.41
C ASN A 335 -33.58 3.09 -17.58
N ARG A 336 -33.98 4.31 -17.30
CA ARG A 336 -34.57 5.25 -18.27
C ARG A 336 -33.69 6.47 -18.42
N VAL A 337 -33.70 7.08 -19.58
CA VAL A 337 -32.97 8.32 -19.89
C VAL A 337 -33.87 9.27 -20.64
N LEU A 338 -33.59 10.56 -20.55
CA LEU A 338 -34.21 11.58 -21.40
C LEU A 338 -33.25 11.98 -22.50
N LEU A 339 -33.71 11.79 -23.75
CA LEU A 339 -33.00 12.18 -24.96
C LEU A 339 -33.50 13.53 -25.44
N LEU A 340 -32.60 14.40 -25.85
CA LEU A 340 -32.95 15.61 -26.55
C LEU A 340 -32.99 15.33 -28.06
N SER A 341 -34.23 15.22 -28.64
CA SER A 341 -34.40 14.99 -30.07
C SER A 341 -33.98 16.23 -30.89
N ALA A 342 -33.74 16.05 -32.19
CA ALA A 342 -33.41 17.11 -33.11
C ALA A 342 -34.50 18.20 -33.16
N GLY A 343 -35.75 17.86 -32.85
CA GLY A 343 -36.90 18.79 -32.77
C GLY A 343 -36.99 19.55 -31.43
N GLY A 344 -36.04 19.39 -30.51
CA GLY A 344 -36.06 20.06 -29.20
C GLY A 344 -37.09 19.48 -28.23
N LEU A 345 -37.53 18.23 -28.40
CA LEU A 345 -38.40 17.51 -27.49
C LEU A 345 -37.60 16.53 -26.65
N LEU A 346 -37.99 16.39 -25.39
CA LEU A 346 -37.42 15.36 -24.50
C LEU A 346 -38.19 14.05 -24.67
N GLU A 347 -37.47 13.04 -25.12
CA GLU A 347 -38.00 11.69 -25.30
C GLU A 347 -37.48 10.75 -24.22
N GLU A 348 -38.38 10.09 -23.49
CA GLU A 348 -38.00 9.07 -22.55
C GLU A 348 -37.71 7.77 -23.30
N ARG A 349 -36.52 7.18 -23.01
CA ARG A 349 -36.10 5.91 -23.59
C ARG A 349 -35.63 4.96 -22.48
N LYS A 350 -36.13 3.74 -22.54
CA LYS A 350 -35.63 2.67 -21.68
C LYS A 350 -34.36 2.07 -22.28
N ILE A 351 -33.37 1.85 -21.45
CA ILE A 351 -32.07 1.30 -21.81
C ILE A 351 -31.80 0.00 -21.07
N GLU A 352 -30.88 -0.78 -21.57
CA GLU A 352 -30.29 -1.89 -20.85
C GLU A 352 -28.91 -1.43 -20.32
N ALA A 353 -28.86 -1.11 -19.02
CA ALA A 353 -27.64 -0.71 -18.35
C ALA A 353 -26.76 -1.94 -18.06
N GLY A 354 -25.45 -1.76 -18.16
CA GLY A 354 -24.43 -2.75 -17.80
C GLY A 354 -23.66 -2.33 -16.57
N LEU A 355 -22.33 -2.35 -16.68
CA LEU A 355 -21.41 -1.90 -15.63
C LEU A 355 -21.60 -0.40 -15.41
N ALA A 356 -21.64 0.01 -14.15
CA ALA A 356 -21.82 1.40 -13.78
C ALA A 356 -20.87 1.81 -12.65
N ASN A 357 -20.42 3.04 -12.71
CA ASN A 357 -19.75 3.72 -11.60
C ASN A 357 -20.38 5.11 -11.38
N TRP A 358 -19.79 5.91 -10.50
CA TRP A 358 -20.31 7.24 -10.21
C TRP A 358 -20.20 8.22 -11.40
N GLU A 359 -19.30 7.98 -12.35
CA GLU A 359 -19.04 8.86 -13.51
C GLU A 359 -19.78 8.39 -14.76
N PHE A 360 -19.67 7.10 -15.11
CA PHE A 360 -20.24 6.52 -16.32
C PHE A 360 -21.01 5.23 -16.07
N THR A 361 -22.03 5.01 -16.89
CA THR A 361 -22.80 3.76 -16.98
C THR A 361 -22.68 3.18 -18.39
N GLU A 362 -22.31 1.89 -18.48
CA GLU A 362 -22.34 1.11 -19.72
C GLU A 362 -23.77 0.96 -20.24
N VAL A 363 -23.95 1.10 -21.54
CA VAL A 363 -25.22 0.87 -22.22
C VAL A 363 -25.07 -0.34 -23.16
N LYS A 364 -25.74 -1.43 -22.80
CA LYS A 364 -25.76 -2.65 -23.63
C LYS A 364 -26.72 -2.52 -24.82
N ALA A 365 -27.86 -1.83 -24.62
CA ALA A 365 -28.86 -1.61 -25.66
C ALA A 365 -29.69 -0.36 -25.36
N GLY A 366 -30.29 0.24 -26.42
CA GLY A 366 -31.23 1.37 -26.31
C GLY A 366 -30.65 2.73 -26.67
N LEU A 367 -29.32 2.90 -26.73
CA LEU A 367 -28.67 4.15 -27.18
C LEU A 367 -27.58 3.87 -28.19
N ALA A 368 -27.32 4.83 -29.05
CA ALA A 368 -26.22 4.84 -29.99
C ALA A 368 -25.22 5.97 -29.67
N ARG A 369 -24.00 5.81 -30.16
CA ARG A 369 -22.98 6.88 -30.09
C ARG A 369 -23.49 8.15 -30.73
N GLY A 370 -23.37 9.29 -30.06
CA GLY A 370 -23.84 10.62 -30.51
C GLY A 370 -25.24 10.95 -30.04
N ASP A 371 -26.00 10.05 -29.43
CA ASP A 371 -27.26 10.38 -28.79
C ASP A 371 -27.03 11.42 -27.68
N ARG A 372 -27.90 12.40 -27.58
CA ARG A 372 -27.79 13.48 -26.57
C ARG A 372 -28.69 13.22 -25.40
N VAL A 373 -28.12 12.85 -24.25
CA VAL A 373 -28.83 12.55 -23.02
C VAL A 373 -28.81 13.76 -22.07
N VAL A 374 -29.92 13.97 -21.36
CA VAL A 374 -30.03 15.07 -20.38
C VAL A 374 -29.41 14.64 -19.05
N THR A 375 -28.50 15.45 -18.51
CA THR A 375 -27.86 15.23 -17.22
C THR A 375 -28.45 16.10 -16.09
N SER A 376 -29.21 17.15 -16.43
CA SER A 376 -29.84 18.06 -15.46
C SER A 376 -31.31 17.66 -15.18
N LEU A 377 -31.48 16.43 -14.70
CA LEU A 377 -32.81 15.81 -14.46
C LEU A 377 -33.62 16.50 -13.36
N GLU A 378 -32.94 17.16 -12.41
CA GLU A 378 -33.56 17.80 -11.23
C GLU A 378 -34.16 19.18 -11.52
N ARG A 379 -33.99 19.72 -12.74
CA ARG A 379 -34.54 21.04 -13.08
C ARG A 379 -36.05 21.00 -13.26
N ASP A 380 -36.73 22.04 -12.77
CA ASP A 380 -38.17 22.18 -12.93
C ASP A 380 -38.59 22.16 -14.40
N GLY A 381 -39.59 21.36 -14.73
CA GLY A 381 -40.11 21.23 -16.08
C GLY A 381 -39.39 20.21 -16.97
N VAL A 382 -38.32 19.56 -16.51
CA VAL A 382 -37.61 18.47 -17.23
C VAL A 382 -38.43 17.18 -17.09
N LYS A 383 -39.19 16.84 -18.11
CA LYS A 383 -40.01 15.60 -18.19
C LYS A 383 -40.20 15.18 -19.65
N ALA A 384 -40.57 13.94 -19.86
CA ALA A 384 -40.91 13.44 -21.19
C ALA A 384 -41.98 14.33 -21.87
N GLY A 385 -41.78 14.62 -23.15
CA GLY A 385 -42.66 15.49 -23.96
C GLY A 385 -42.45 17.00 -23.77
N ALA A 386 -41.60 17.44 -22.86
CA ALA A 386 -41.28 18.85 -22.70
C ALA A 386 -40.38 19.35 -23.84
N ARG A 387 -40.59 20.60 -24.23
CA ARG A 387 -39.65 21.29 -25.14
C ARG A 387 -38.41 21.74 -24.36
N ALA A 388 -37.23 21.42 -24.86
CA ALA A 388 -35.98 21.77 -24.25
C ALA A 388 -34.98 22.34 -25.25
N VAL A 389 -34.07 23.16 -24.75
CA VAL A 389 -32.93 23.70 -25.49
C VAL A 389 -31.66 23.35 -24.74
N ALA A 390 -30.70 22.83 -25.46
CA ALA A 390 -29.39 22.52 -24.88
C ALA A 390 -28.70 23.79 -24.39
N GLU A 391 -28.32 23.85 -23.14
CA GLU A 391 -27.48 24.88 -22.58
C GLU A 391 -26.04 24.60 -22.93
N THR A 392 -25.39 25.48 -23.67
CA THR A 392 -23.97 25.36 -23.96
C THR A 392 -23.22 25.65 -22.68
N ARG A 393 -22.79 24.62 -21.98
CA ARG A 393 -21.87 24.78 -20.84
C ARG A 393 -20.54 25.30 -21.42
N PRO A 394 -20.02 26.44 -20.97
CA PRO A 394 -18.65 26.78 -21.29
C PRO A 394 -17.78 25.60 -20.73
N SER A 395 -16.99 25.01 -21.61
CA SER A 395 -16.05 23.96 -21.26
C SER A 395 -15.31 24.39 -19.99
N ALA A 396 -15.49 23.65 -18.90
CA ALA A 396 -14.66 23.82 -17.72
C ALA A 396 -13.22 23.53 -18.18
N LYS A 397 -12.40 24.57 -18.24
CA LYS A 397 -10.96 24.42 -18.40
C LYS A 397 -10.50 23.51 -17.27
N ALA A 398 -9.84 22.42 -17.64
CA ALA A 398 -9.07 21.62 -16.70
C ALA A 398 -8.17 22.56 -15.89
N GLN A 399 -8.40 22.61 -14.59
CA GLN A 399 -7.47 23.16 -13.61
C GLN A 399 -6.62 22.06 -13.05
#